data_8d30fe8e097e81686183bd89cedbb8ac
#
_entry.id   8d30fe8e097e81686183bd89cedbb8ac
#
_cell.length_a   1.000
_cell.length_b   1.000
_cell.length_c   1.000
_cell.angle_alpha   90.00
_cell.angle_beta   90.00
_cell.angle_gamma   90.00
#
_symmetry.space_group_name_H-M   'P 1'
#
loop_
_entity.id
_entity.type
_entity.pdbx_description
1 polymer ?
#
loop_
_entity_poly.entity_id
_entity_poly.type
_entity_poly.pdbx_seq_one_letter_code
_entity_poly.pdbx_strand_id
1 'polypeptide(L)' 'MNYRTRMRNLREDNDLTQKAVGAIINKSQQGYSHIEDGRAELKIDDLITLCKFYKVSADYFICLSDKYQ' A
#
# COMPACT_ATOMS: atom_id res chain seq x y z
N MET A 1 -13.76 5.03 1.82
CA MET A 1 -12.52 4.22 1.90
C MET A 1 -11.33 5.16 1.85
N ASN A 2 -10.31 4.89 2.63
CA ASN A 2 -9.08 5.68 2.59
C ASN A 2 -7.93 4.83 2.03
N TYR A 3 -6.77 5.47 1.81
CA TYR A 3 -5.65 4.76 1.18
C TYR A 3 -5.11 3.60 2.03
N ARG A 4 -5.24 3.67 3.36
CA ARG A 4 -4.75 2.59 4.23
C ARG A 4 -5.59 1.33 4.04
N THR A 5 -6.90 1.48 3.95
CA THR A 5 -7.80 0.36 3.67
C THR A 5 -7.55 -0.19 2.26
N ARG A 6 -7.39 0.70 1.27
CA ARG A 6 -7.09 0.29 -0.10
C ARG A 6 -5.77 -0.48 -0.17
N MET A 7 -4.75 0.01 0.55
CA MET A 7 -3.44 -0.64 0.62
C MET A 7 -3.56 -2.05 1.21
N ARG A 8 -4.32 -2.19 2.29
CA ARG A 8 -4.56 -3.50 2.89
C ARG A 8 -5.31 -4.42 1.93
N ASN A 9 -6.34 -3.91 1.27
CA ASN A 9 -7.13 -4.71 0.33
C ASN A 9 -6.27 -5.19 -0.83
N LEU A 10 -5.42 -4.33 -1.38
CA LEU A 10 -4.49 -4.73 -2.44
C LEU A 10 -3.57 -5.85 -1.98
N ARG A 11 -3.05 -5.72 -0.76
CA ARG A 11 -2.18 -6.74 -0.18
C ARG A 11 -2.92 -8.07 -0.04
N GLU A 12 -4.11 -8.03 0.55
CA GLU A 12 -4.90 -9.24 0.80
C GLU A 12 -5.38 -9.89 -0.49
N ASP A 13 -5.80 -9.07 -1.46
CA ASP A 13 -6.26 -9.57 -2.77
C ASP A 13 -5.14 -10.27 -3.52
N ASN A 14 -3.89 -9.93 -3.25
CA ASN A 14 -2.73 -10.58 -3.86
C ASN A 14 -2.10 -11.65 -2.96
N ASP A 15 -2.78 -12.03 -1.88
CA ASP A 15 -2.35 -13.06 -0.94
C ASP A 15 -0.97 -12.79 -0.35
N LEU A 16 -0.68 -11.53 -0.05
CA LEU A 16 0.61 -11.12 0.48
C LEU A 16 0.54 -10.85 1.98
N THR A 17 1.62 -11.16 2.69
CA THR A 17 1.76 -10.82 4.10
C THR A 17 2.24 -9.39 4.26
N GLN A 18 2.04 -8.83 5.45
CA GLN A 18 2.60 -7.51 5.77
C GLN A 18 4.12 -7.52 5.65
N LYS A 19 4.76 -8.60 6.05
CA LYS A 19 6.20 -8.74 5.95
C LYS A 19 6.66 -8.68 4.50
N ALA A 20 5.96 -9.36 3.60
CA ALA A 20 6.32 -9.40 2.20
C ALA A 20 6.22 -8.01 1.55
N VAL A 21 5.11 -7.30 1.80
CA VAL A 21 4.95 -5.96 1.23
C VAL A 21 5.89 -4.97 1.88
N GLY A 22 6.12 -5.08 3.19
CA GLY A 22 7.10 -4.25 3.87
C GLY A 22 8.47 -4.35 3.22
N ALA A 23 8.90 -5.56 2.86
CA ALA A 23 10.19 -5.77 2.21
C ALA A 23 10.28 -5.03 0.87
N ILE A 24 9.18 -4.91 0.13
CA ILE A 24 9.16 -4.21 -1.15
C ILE A 24 9.53 -2.74 -0.99
N ILE A 25 9.15 -2.13 0.12
CA ILE A 25 9.44 -0.72 0.41
C ILE A 25 10.50 -0.56 1.50
N ASN A 26 11.32 -1.59 1.70
CA ASN A 26 12.46 -1.59 2.63
C ASN A 26 12.05 -1.28 4.08
N LYS A 27 10.93 -1.84 4.51
CA LYS A 27 10.46 -1.68 5.88
C LYS A 27 10.29 -3.05 6.53
N SER A 28 10.43 -3.06 7.86
CA SER A 28 10.10 -4.25 8.64
C SER A 28 8.60 -4.52 8.60
N GLN A 29 8.18 -5.71 8.98
CA GLN A 29 6.77 -6.04 9.10
C GLN A 29 6.07 -5.05 10.03
N GLN A 30 6.68 -4.71 11.17
CA GLN A 30 6.09 -3.79 12.13
C GLN A 30 5.98 -2.39 11.55
N GLY A 31 7.02 -1.91 10.85
CA GLY A 31 6.98 -0.59 10.21
C GLY A 31 5.88 -0.49 9.17
N TYR A 32 5.73 -1.52 8.35
CA TYR A 32 4.66 -1.56 7.36
C TYR A 32 3.29 -1.62 8.04
N SER A 33 3.16 -2.46 9.08
CA SER A 33 1.91 -2.60 9.83
C SER A 33 1.45 -1.26 10.41
N HIS A 34 2.39 -0.45 10.89
CA HIS A 34 2.07 0.87 11.43
C HIS A 34 1.48 1.79 10.35
N ILE A 35 1.91 1.64 9.11
CA ILE A 35 1.32 2.43 8.01
C ILE A 35 -0.12 1.99 7.77
N GLU A 36 -0.39 0.68 7.76
CA GLU A 36 -1.75 0.20 7.54
C GLU A 36 -2.71 0.61 8.66
N ASP A 37 -2.24 0.65 9.90
CA ASP A 37 -3.13 0.92 11.02
C ASP A 37 -3.17 2.39 11.46
N GLY A 38 -2.46 3.27 10.76
CA GLY A 38 -2.56 4.70 10.97
C GLY A 38 -1.53 5.31 11.90
N ARG A 39 -0.56 4.53 12.37
CA ARG A 39 0.49 5.03 13.28
C ARG A 39 1.63 5.70 12.55
N ALA A 40 1.78 5.45 11.26
CA ALA A 40 2.85 6.01 10.45
C ALA A 40 2.31 6.45 9.10
N GLU A 41 2.97 7.42 8.48
CA GLU A 41 2.59 7.93 7.17
C GLU A 41 3.28 7.13 6.07
N LEU A 42 2.58 6.97 4.94
CA LEU A 42 3.16 6.40 3.74
C LEU A 42 3.89 7.51 2.97
N LYS A 43 5.18 7.30 2.73
CA LYS A 43 5.97 8.28 1.98
C LYS A 43 5.62 8.20 0.50
N ILE A 44 5.76 9.33 -0.19
CA ILE A 44 5.44 9.42 -1.61
C ILE A 44 6.26 8.41 -2.45
N ASP A 45 7.53 8.25 -2.15
CA ASP A 45 8.37 7.29 -2.89
C ASP A 45 7.88 5.86 -2.71
N ASP A 46 7.43 5.52 -1.51
CA ASP A 46 6.89 4.19 -1.23
C ASP A 46 5.54 4.00 -1.93
N LEU A 47 4.72 5.05 -1.98
CA LEU A 47 3.46 5.02 -2.73
C LEU A 47 3.74 4.69 -4.21
N ILE A 48 4.70 5.37 -4.81
CA ILE A 48 5.05 5.15 -6.21
C ILE A 48 5.51 3.70 -6.42
N THR A 49 6.35 3.19 -5.52
CA THR A 49 6.84 1.82 -5.59
C THR A 49 5.69 0.82 -5.53
N LEU A 50 4.76 1.01 -4.60
CA LEU A 50 3.61 0.12 -4.44
C LEU A 50 2.65 0.19 -5.62
N CYS A 51 2.42 1.38 -6.17
CA CYS A 51 1.59 1.53 -7.37
C CYS A 51 2.17 0.76 -8.54
N LYS A 52 3.48 0.82 -8.74
CA LYS A 52 4.16 0.06 -9.79
C LYS A 52 4.08 -1.45 -9.52
N PHE A 53 4.25 -1.83 -8.27
CA PHE A 53 4.19 -3.25 -7.91
C PHE A 53 2.80 -3.83 -8.15
N TYR A 54 1.75 -3.14 -7.70
CA TYR A 54 0.38 -3.61 -7.88
C TYR A 54 -0.19 -3.30 -9.26
N LYS A 55 0.51 -2.51 -10.06
CA LYS A 55 0.07 -2.09 -11.40
C LYS A 55 -1.24 -1.32 -11.34
N VAL A 56 -1.32 -0.39 -10.40
CA VAL A 56 -2.48 0.49 -10.24
C VAL A 56 -2.01 1.94 -10.31
N SER A 57 -2.95 2.85 -10.63
CA SER A 57 -2.66 4.27 -10.64
C SER A 57 -2.58 4.81 -9.21
N ALA A 58 -1.88 5.93 -9.03
CA ALA A 58 -1.88 6.62 -7.75
C ALA A 58 -3.29 7.07 -7.36
N ASP A 59 -4.08 7.52 -8.31
CA ASP A 59 -5.46 7.92 -8.05
C ASP A 59 -6.28 6.79 -7.45
N TYR A 60 -6.13 5.58 -7.99
CA TYR A 60 -6.81 4.42 -7.43
C TYR A 60 -6.30 4.12 -6.02
N PHE A 61 -4.98 4.15 -5.84
CA PHE A 61 -4.36 3.80 -4.56
C PHE A 61 -4.83 4.73 -3.44
N ILE A 62 -4.89 6.02 -3.73
CA ILE A 62 -5.30 7.02 -2.72
C ILE A 62 -6.79 7.29 -2.72
N CYS A 63 -7.56 6.48 -3.42
CA CYS A 63 -9.03 6.50 -3.43
C CYS A 63 -9.66 7.73 -4.09
N LEU A 64 -8.97 8.33 -5.05
CA LEU A 64 -9.54 9.40 -5.88
C LEU A 64 -10.26 8.84 -7.11
N SER A 65 -10.09 7.55 -7.40
CA SER A 65 -10.71 6.88 -8.52
C SER A 65 -10.99 5.43 -8.15
N ASP A 66 -12.08 4.87 -8.68
CA ASP A 66 -12.39 3.44 -8.52
C ASP A 66 -11.78 2.59 -9.64
N LYS A 67 -11.12 3.21 -10.61
CA LYS A 67 -10.49 2.51 -11.72
C LYS A 67 -9.00 2.30 -11.41
N TYR A 68 -8.50 1.11 -11.77
CA TYR A 68 -7.07 0.78 -11.53
C TYR A 68 -6.12 1.71 -12.29
N GLN A 69 -6.56 2.24 -13.41
CA GLN A 69 -5.73 3.04 -14.31
C GLN A 69 -6.34 4.39 -14.61
#